data_4c5d2960c6b33fc1ec04802eb0d6a35d
#
_entry.id   4c5d2960c6b33fc1ec04802eb0d6a35d
#
_cell.length_a   1.000
_cell.length_b   1.000
_cell.length_c   1.000
_cell.angle_alpha   90.00
_cell.angle_beta   90.00
_cell.angle_gamma   90.00
#
_symmetry.space_group_name_H-M   'P 1'
#
loop_
_entity.id
_entity.type
_entity.pdbx_description
1 polymer ?
#
loop_
_entity_poly.entity_id
_entity_poly.type
_entity_poly.pdbx_seq_one_letter_code
_entity_poly.pdbx_strand_id
1 'polypeptide(L)'
;MSAAAEAQSTMRWQDQIYDLLRQHDVTQFTYVPDAGHRILIDRALADPDAYAVALTTEEEGVALLAGADLGGARGVLMMQSSGVGNCINMLSLIKGGGFDL
;
A
#
# COMPACT_ATOMS: atom_id res chain seq x y z
N MET A 1 17.70 -1.76 -26.91
CA MET A 1 16.83 -1.48 -25.74
C MET A 1 16.60 0.02 -25.67
N SER A 2 15.36 0.44 -25.37
CA SER A 2 15.06 1.87 -25.28
C SER A 2 15.66 2.49 -24.01
N ALA A 3 15.87 3.82 -24.02
CA ALA A 3 16.35 4.52 -22.83
C ALA A 3 15.41 4.35 -21.63
N ALA A 4 14.09 4.32 -21.85
CA ALA A 4 13.12 4.10 -20.82
C ALA A 4 13.24 2.69 -20.20
N ALA A 5 13.47 1.66 -21.02
CA ALA A 5 13.66 0.30 -20.53
C ALA A 5 14.98 0.16 -19.77
N GLU A 6 16.03 0.83 -20.19
CA GLU A 6 17.32 0.84 -19.48
C GLU A 6 17.20 1.53 -18.13
N ALA A 7 16.55 2.68 -18.06
CA ALA A 7 16.31 3.39 -16.80
C ALA A 7 15.49 2.54 -15.83
N GLN A 8 14.43 1.87 -16.32
CA GLN A 8 13.59 1.02 -15.50
C GLN A 8 14.36 -0.20 -14.98
N SER A 9 15.24 -0.81 -15.79
CA SER A 9 16.02 -1.98 -15.37
C SER A 9 17.06 -1.65 -14.29
N THR A 10 17.45 -0.37 -14.15
CA THR A 10 18.38 0.09 -13.11
C THR A 10 17.68 0.60 -11.85
N MET A 11 16.35 0.74 -11.87
CA MET A 11 15.59 1.18 -10.69
C MET A 11 15.56 0.08 -9.63
N ARG A 12 15.53 0.53 -8.36
CA ARG A 12 15.30 -0.38 -7.24
C ARG A 12 13.89 -0.97 -7.34
N TRP A 13 13.72 -2.22 -6.89
CA TRP A 13 12.41 -2.88 -6.94
C TRP A 13 11.33 -2.10 -6.16
N GLN A 14 11.73 -1.43 -5.07
CA GLN A 14 10.80 -0.62 -4.27
C GLN A 14 10.25 0.55 -5.08
N ASP A 15 11.10 1.22 -5.84
CA ASP A 15 10.67 2.33 -6.70
C ASP A 15 9.79 1.84 -7.84
N GLN A 16 10.09 0.68 -8.40
CA GLN A 16 9.27 0.06 -9.44
C GLN A 16 7.87 -0.24 -8.92
N ILE A 17 7.77 -0.81 -7.73
CA ILE A 17 6.48 -1.12 -7.10
C ILE A 17 5.71 0.17 -6.83
N TYR A 18 6.35 1.20 -6.28
CA TYR A 18 5.69 2.47 -6.01
C TYR A 18 5.10 3.07 -7.28
N ASP A 19 5.90 3.16 -8.32
CA ASP A 19 5.46 3.72 -9.60
C ASP A 19 4.29 2.92 -10.20
N LEU A 20 4.33 1.59 -10.10
CA LEU A 20 3.26 0.73 -10.56
C LEU A 20 1.96 0.97 -9.78
N LEU A 21 2.05 1.07 -8.46
CA LEU A 21 0.89 1.36 -7.62
C LEU A 21 0.26 2.70 -8.00
N ARG A 22 1.10 3.73 -8.20
CA ARG A 22 0.59 5.05 -8.59
C ARG A 22 -0.02 5.06 -9.99
N GLN A 23 0.50 4.27 -10.91
CA GLN A 23 -0.09 4.08 -12.24
C GLN A 23 -1.50 3.47 -12.17
N HIS A 24 -1.77 2.71 -11.14
CA HIS A 24 -3.08 2.08 -10.90
C HIS A 24 -3.95 2.88 -9.92
N ASP A 25 -3.67 4.16 -9.75
CA ASP A 25 -4.43 5.08 -8.91
C ASP A 25 -4.50 4.69 -7.43
N VAL A 26 -3.49 4.00 -6.93
CA VAL A 26 -3.37 3.73 -5.49
C VAL A 26 -2.89 5.00 -4.81
N THR A 27 -3.74 5.59 -3.97
CA THR A 27 -3.47 6.86 -3.29
C THR A 27 -3.37 6.72 -1.77
N GLN A 28 -3.86 5.64 -1.21
CA GLN A 28 -3.90 5.43 0.24
C GLN A 28 -2.84 4.39 0.62
N PHE A 29 -1.80 4.85 1.33
CA PHE A 29 -0.69 4.00 1.76
C PHE A 29 -0.75 3.86 3.27
N THR A 30 -1.13 2.68 3.74
CA THR A 30 -1.19 2.38 5.17
C THR A 30 -0.07 1.43 5.52
N TYR A 31 0.53 1.60 6.67
CA TYR A 31 1.69 0.80 7.05
C TYR A 31 1.87 0.69 8.55
N VAL A 32 2.40 -0.45 8.98
CA VAL A 32 3.05 -0.57 10.28
C VAL A 32 4.54 -0.36 10.02
N PRO A 33 5.19 0.58 10.73
CA PRO A 33 6.59 0.90 10.47
C PRO A 33 7.49 -0.33 10.49
N ASP A 34 8.23 -0.54 9.39
CA ASP A 34 9.16 -1.62 9.21
C ASP A 34 10.27 -1.18 8.27
N ALA A 35 11.51 -1.51 8.61
CA ALA A 35 12.67 -1.14 7.81
C ALA A 35 12.59 -1.66 6.36
N GLY A 36 11.97 -2.84 6.16
CA GLY A 36 11.80 -3.43 4.83
C GLY A 36 10.94 -2.61 3.88
N HIS A 37 10.07 -1.73 4.41
CA HIS A 37 9.17 -0.89 3.62
C HIS A 37 9.59 0.57 3.56
N ARG A 38 10.74 0.91 4.12
CA ARG A 38 11.16 2.30 4.32
C ARG A 38 11.13 3.12 3.03
N ILE A 39 11.63 2.56 1.93
CA ILE A 39 11.69 3.28 0.65
C ILE A 39 10.28 3.58 0.14
N LEU A 40 9.37 2.61 0.21
CA LEU A 40 7.97 2.80 -0.19
C LEU A 40 7.28 3.84 0.70
N ILE A 41 7.50 3.77 2.00
CA ILE A 41 6.93 4.72 2.96
C ILE A 41 7.42 6.14 2.68
N ASP A 42 8.72 6.31 2.48
CA ASP A 42 9.31 7.62 2.20
C ASP A 42 8.78 8.20 0.89
N ARG A 43 8.60 7.38 -0.14
CA ARG A 43 8.01 7.81 -1.40
C ARG A 43 6.57 8.29 -1.21
N ALA A 44 5.77 7.55 -0.45
CA ALA A 44 4.37 7.91 -0.18
C ALA A 44 4.28 9.21 0.63
N LEU A 45 5.13 9.37 1.64
CA LEU A 45 5.17 10.59 2.44
C LEU A 45 5.58 11.82 1.64
N ALA A 46 6.42 11.65 0.62
CA ALA A 46 6.90 12.74 -0.22
C ALA A 46 5.96 13.07 -1.39
N ASP A 47 5.01 12.18 -1.70
CA ASP A 47 4.10 12.34 -2.84
C ASP A 47 2.90 13.21 -2.44
N PRO A 48 2.72 14.42 -3.05
CA PRO A 48 1.60 15.29 -2.69
C PRO A 48 0.23 14.73 -3.07
N ASP A 49 0.17 13.74 -3.95
CA ASP A 49 -1.07 13.11 -4.40
C ASP A 49 -1.37 11.79 -3.68
N ALA A 50 -0.57 11.46 -2.69
CA ALA A 50 -0.74 10.25 -1.89
C ALA A 50 -0.95 10.59 -0.41
N TYR A 51 -1.63 9.70 0.29
CA TYR A 51 -1.83 9.79 1.74
C TYR A 51 -1.13 8.60 2.38
N ALA A 52 -0.23 8.87 3.32
CA ALA A 52 0.51 7.84 4.04
C ALA A 52 0.12 7.88 5.52
N VAL A 53 -0.34 6.77 6.04
CA VAL A 53 -0.84 6.66 7.41
C VAL A 53 -0.09 5.55 8.15
N ALA A 54 0.59 5.93 9.24
CA ALA A 54 1.20 4.98 10.15
C ALA A 54 0.13 4.36 11.05
N LEU A 55 0.12 3.04 11.10
CA LEU A 55 -0.86 2.29 11.88
C LEU A 55 -0.25 1.84 13.21
N THR A 56 -1.10 1.59 14.20
CA THR A 56 -0.71 0.95 15.44
C THR A 56 -0.58 -0.56 15.27
N THR A 57 -1.56 -1.15 14.57
CA THR A 57 -1.59 -2.59 14.28
C THR A 57 -2.06 -2.80 12.84
N GLU A 58 -1.79 -3.98 12.28
CA GLU A 58 -2.06 -4.29 10.88
C GLU A 58 -3.54 -4.32 10.55
N GLU A 59 -4.39 -4.80 11.47
CA GLU A 59 -5.84 -4.89 11.23
C GLU A 59 -6.50 -3.52 11.09
N GLU A 60 -5.94 -2.48 11.67
CA GLU A 60 -6.42 -1.11 11.44
C GLU A 60 -6.33 -0.73 9.96
N GLY A 61 -5.29 -1.22 9.28
CA GLY A 61 -5.11 -0.95 7.85
C GLY A 61 -6.22 -1.55 7.01
N VAL A 62 -6.68 -2.75 7.34
CA VAL A 62 -7.79 -3.38 6.63
C VAL A 62 -9.06 -2.54 6.79
N ALA A 63 -9.37 -2.09 8.01
CA ALA A 63 -10.52 -1.25 8.27
C ALA A 63 -10.42 0.10 7.56
N LEU A 64 -9.24 0.74 7.58
CA LEU A 64 -9.01 2.00 6.92
C LEU A 64 -9.20 1.87 5.40
N LEU A 65 -8.67 0.80 4.81
CA LEU A 65 -8.80 0.57 3.38
C LEU A 65 -10.23 0.23 2.97
N ALA A 66 -11.00 -0.43 3.83
CA ALA A 66 -12.43 -0.63 3.60
C ALA A 66 -13.15 0.72 3.53
N GLY A 67 -12.83 1.64 4.43
CA GLY A 67 -13.36 3.00 4.38
C GLY A 67 -12.93 3.76 3.13
N ALA A 68 -11.68 3.60 2.70
CA ALA A 68 -11.19 4.21 1.47
C ALA A 68 -11.95 3.69 0.25
N ASP A 69 -12.22 2.38 0.19
CA ASP A 69 -13.00 1.76 -0.89
C ASP A 69 -14.42 2.37 -0.95
N LEU A 70 -15.06 2.54 0.19
CA LEU A 70 -16.37 3.21 0.25
C LEU A 70 -16.31 4.64 -0.31
N GLY A 71 -15.19 5.32 -0.12
CA GLY A 71 -14.96 6.67 -0.65
C GLY A 71 -14.48 6.70 -2.08
N GLY A 72 -14.32 5.55 -2.74
CA GLY A 72 -13.87 5.46 -4.12
C GLY A 72 -12.36 5.54 -4.29
N ALA A 73 -11.58 5.39 -3.22
CA ALA A 73 -10.12 5.42 -3.28
C ALA A 73 -9.55 4.00 -3.19
N ARG A 74 -8.39 3.81 -3.82
CA ARG A 74 -7.64 2.55 -3.76
C ARG A 74 -6.47 2.69 -2.81
N GLY A 75 -6.17 1.61 -2.10
CA GLY A 75 -5.11 1.63 -1.12
C GLY A 75 -4.29 0.36 -1.07
N VAL A 76 -3.21 0.43 -0.33
CA VAL A 76 -2.31 -0.67 -0.06
C VAL A 76 -1.96 -0.68 1.43
N LEU A 77 -1.88 -1.88 1.99
CA LEU A 77 -1.42 -2.11 3.35
C LEU A 77 -0.05 -2.77 3.30
N MET A 78 0.93 -2.09 3.86
CA MET A 78 2.30 -2.59 3.94
C MET A 78 2.57 -3.12 5.35
N MET A 79 2.97 -4.37 5.44
CA MET A 79 3.25 -5.04 6.71
C MET A 79 4.32 -6.10 6.55
N GLN A 80 4.99 -6.46 7.62
CA GLN A 80 5.85 -7.64 7.61
C GLN A 80 4.98 -8.91 7.57
N SER A 81 5.57 -10.01 7.16
CA SER A 81 4.82 -11.27 6.96
C SER A 81 4.08 -11.74 8.21
N SER A 82 4.65 -11.54 9.39
CA SER A 82 3.99 -11.90 10.66
C SER A 82 2.74 -11.08 10.95
N GLY A 83 2.64 -9.87 10.38
CA GLY A 83 1.48 -9.00 10.56
C GLY A 83 0.22 -9.52 9.87
N VAL A 84 0.36 -10.38 8.87
CA VAL A 84 -0.78 -10.98 8.17
C VAL A 84 -1.69 -11.73 9.14
N GLY A 85 -1.11 -12.40 10.14
CA GLY A 85 -1.88 -13.09 11.17
C GLY A 85 -2.84 -12.19 11.92
N ASN A 86 -2.49 -10.93 12.14
CA ASN A 86 -3.34 -9.96 12.80
C ASN A 86 -4.53 -9.51 11.94
N CYS A 87 -4.47 -9.75 10.64
CA CYS A 87 -5.48 -9.30 9.69
C CYS A 87 -6.55 -10.34 9.39
N ILE A 88 -6.35 -11.60 9.75
CA ILE A 88 -7.18 -12.72 9.27
C ILE A 88 -8.67 -12.48 9.51
N ASN A 89 -9.05 -12.06 10.71
CA ASN A 89 -10.45 -11.80 11.01
C ASN A 89 -11.00 -10.63 10.20
N MET A 90 -10.24 -9.54 10.10
CA MET A 90 -10.68 -8.35 9.37
C MET A 90 -10.76 -8.58 7.86
N LEU A 91 -9.97 -9.49 7.32
CA LEU A 91 -10.03 -9.86 5.89
C LEU A 91 -11.39 -10.47 5.52
N SER A 92 -12.16 -10.93 6.49
CA SER A 92 -13.53 -11.38 6.24
C SER A 92 -14.43 -10.29 5.67
N LEU A 93 -14.08 -9.02 5.85
CA LEU A 93 -14.80 -7.89 5.26
C LEU A 93 -14.83 -7.93 3.74
N ILE A 94 -13.81 -8.46 3.11
CA ILE A 94 -13.73 -8.55 1.65
C ILE A 94 -14.95 -9.31 1.13
N LYS A 95 -15.22 -10.48 1.70
CA LYS A 95 -16.35 -11.31 1.29
C LYS A 95 -17.64 -10.92 2.00
N GLY A 96 -17.58 -10.78 3.33
CA GLY A 96 -18.77 -10.55 4.15
C GLY A 96 -19.37 -9.16 3.95
N GLY A 97 -18.54 -8.15 3.72
CA GLY A 97 -18.97 -6.77 3.50
C GLY A 97 -19.03 -6.36 2.03
N GLY A 98 -18.51 -7.17 1.13
CA GLY A 98 -18.47 -6.83 -0.30
C GLY A 98 -17.48 -5.73 -0.64
N PHE A 99 -16.45 -5.53 0.17
CA PHE A 99 -15.41 -4.53 -0.11
C PHE A 99 -14.45 -5.01 -1.19
N ASP A 100 -14.03 -4.08 -2.04
CA ASP A 100 -13.04 -4.32 -3.09
C ASP A 100 -11.65 -3.88 -2.60
N LEU A 101 -11.04 -4.74 -1.81
CA LEU A 101 -9.70 -4.48 -1.26
C LEU A 101 -8.62 -5.24 -2.00
#